data_6540fd0f5995479262b40723d66a2d0a
#
_entry.id   6540fd0f5995479262b40723d66a2d0a
#
_cell.length_a   1.000
_cell.length_b   1.000
_cell.length_c   1.000
_cell.angle_alpha   90.00
_cell.angle_beta   90.00
_cell.angle_gamma   90.00
#
_symmetry.space_group_name_H-M   'P 1'
#
loop_
_entity.id
_entity.type
_entity.pdbx_description
1 polymer ?
#
loop_
_entity_poly.entity_id
_entity_poly.type
_entity_poly.pdbx_seq_one_letter_code
_entity_poly.pdbx_strand_id
1 'polypeptide(L)'
;MDYQAKKLRESLANTDVKVEQQGNQIKLVMPENVTFATNSATLSANARDALTAASKTLVQYPDTTLTINGHTDNTGSDAINDPLSRNRAQSVASFLQSQGVAGSRLTTAGHGSRQPVASNATPEGRAQNRRVEILINPDQNAIKAAQQ
;
A
#
# COMPACT_ATOMS: atom_id res chain seq x y z
N MET A 1 7.15 13.95 9.06
CA MET A 1 6.48 12.61 8.88
C MET A 1 5.73 12.15 10.12
N ASP A 2 6.16 12.49 11.33
CA ASP A 2 5.49 12.02 12.56
C ASP A 2 4.03 12.47 12.65
N TYR A 3 3.76 13.70 12.29
CA TYR A 3 2.40 14.25 12.30
C TYR A 3 1.51 13.58 11.25
N GLN A 4 2.06 13.33 10.07
CA GLN A 4 1.35 12.60 9.01
C GLN A 4 1.06 11.16 9.44
N ALA A 5 2.02 10.47 10.06
CA ALA A 5 1.82 9.12 10.58
C ALA A 5 0.71 9.09 11.62
N LYS A 6 0.67 10.08 12.52
CA LYS A 6 -0.37 10.20 13.53
C LYS A 6 -1.75 10.36 12.89
N LYS A 7 -1.87 11.23 11.89
CA LYS A 7 -3.14 11.43 11.18
C LYS A 7 -3.59 10.18 10.44
N LEU A 8 -2.66 9.46 9.83
CA LEU A 8 -2.98 8.20 9.16
C LEU A 8 -3.45 7.15 10.17
N ARG A 9 -2.79 7.03 11.33
CA ARG A 9 -3.24 6.10 12.37
C ARG A 9 -4.64 6.43 12.84
N GLU A 10 -4.95 7.71 13.04
CA GLU A 10 -6.28 8.15 13.45
C GLU A 10 -7.33 7.83 12.37
N SER A 11 -7.03 8.11 11.11
CA SER A 11 -7.95 7.89 9.99
C SER A 11 -8.20 6.41 9.76
N LEU A 12 -7.23 5.55 10.02
CA LEU A 12 -7.28 4.12 9.73
C LEU A 12 -7.53 3.26 10.97
N ALA A 13 -7.82 3.86 12.13
CA ALA A 13 -7.92 3.17 13.42
C ALA A 13 -8.99 2.07 13.44
N ASN A 14 -10.08 2.26 12.69
CA ASN A 14 -11.18 1.29 12.64
C ASN A 14 -11.14 0.43 11.37
N THR A 15 -9.99 0.37 10.71
CA THR A 15 -9.78 -0.43 9.51
C THR A 15 -8.77 -1.54 9.79
N ASP A 16 -8.65 -2.48 8.84
CA ASP A 16 -7.65 -3.56 8.92
C ASP A 16 -6.29 -3.14 8.35
N VAL A 17 -6.12 -1.89 7.95
CA VAL A 17 -4.86 -1.37 7.45
C VAL A 17 -3.96 -1.03 8.63
N LYS A 18 -2.75 -1.60 8.63
CA LYS A 18 -1.74 -1.31 9.66
C LYS A 18 -0.88 -0.14 9.23
N VAL A 19 -0.58 0.74 10.18
CA VAL A 19 0.32 1.89 9.96
C VAL A 19 1.58 1.65 10.76
N GLU A 20 2.72 1.54 10.07
CA GLU A 20 4.04 1.36 10.67
C GLU A 20 4.91 2.55 10.28
N GLN A 21 5.74 3.01 11.21
CA GLN A 21 6.67 4.10 10.95
C GLN A 21 8.09 3.63 11.24
N GLN A 22 8.99 3.85 10.29
CA GLN A 22 10.40 3.53 10.41
C GLN A 22 11.21 4.75 9.96
N GLY A 23 11.74 5.52 10.94
CA GLY A 23 12.42 6.77 10.61
C GLY A 23 11.46 7.72 9.90
N ASN A 24 11.83 8.15 8.70
CA ASN A 24 11.00 9.05 7.89
C ASN A 24 10.06 8.30 6.93
N GLN A 25 10.06 6.96 6.97
CA GLN A 25 9.17 6.18 6.12
C GLN A 25 7.94 5.76 6.89
N ILE A 26 6.77 5.89 6.26
CA ILE A 26 5.52 5.34 6.76
C ILE A 26 5.12 4.20 5.85
N LYS A 27 4.77 3.05 6.42
CA LYS A 27 4.31 1.90 5.67
C LYS A 27 2.88 1.56 6.06
N LEU A 28 1.99 1.51 5.06
CA LEU A 28 0.63 1.01 5.23
C LEU A 28 0.59 -0.42 4.73
N VAL A 29 0.13 -1.35 5.56
CA VAL A 29 0.02 -2.76 5.19
C VAL A 29 -1.45 -3.11 5.06
N MET A 30 -1.85 -3.57 3.86
CA MET A 30 -3.22 -3.95 3.54
C MET A 30 -3.27 -5.47 3.32
N PRO A 31 -3.87 -6.24 4.27
CA PRO A 31 -3.99 -7.69 4.08
C PRO A 31 -4.90 -8.03 2.90
N GLU A 32 -4.57 -9.13 2.19
CA GLU A 32 -5.32 -9.51 0.98
C GLU A 32 -6.80 -9.76 1.27
N ASN A 33 -7.10 -10.50 2.32
CA ASN A 33 -8.47 -10.98 2.56
C ASN A 33 -9.47 -9.87 2.85
N VAL A 34 -9.00 -8.70 3.27
CA VAL A 34 -9.87 -7.54 3.51
C VAL A 34 -9.78 -6.52 2.39
N THR A 35 -8.81 -6.65 1.51
CA THR A 35 -8.56 -5.71 0.41
C THR A 35 -9.14 -6.18 -0.91
N PHE A 36 -9.06 -7.49 -1.20
CA PHE A 36 -9.48 -8.08 -2.47
C PHE A 36 -10.24 -9.37 -2.25
N ALA A 37 -11.07 -9.74 -3.23
CA ALA A 37 -11.60 -11.09 -3.33
C ALA A 37 -10.48 -12.04 -3.78
N THR A 38 -10.66 -13.35 -3.54
CA THR A 38 -9.69 -14.37 -3.94
C THR A 38 -9.40 -14.28 -5.44
N ASN A 39 -8.12 -14.30 -5.81
CA ASN A 39 -7.62 -14.23 -7.18
C ASN A 39 -8.12 -13.01 -7.95
N SER A 40 -8.51 -11.95 -7.26
CA SER A 40 -9.04 -10.73 -7.86
C SER A 40 -8.18 -9.54 -7.52
N ALA A 41 -8.14 -8.55 -8.42
CA ALA A 41 -7.54 -7.25 -8.18
C ALA A 41 -8.60 -6.15 -7.96
N THR A 42 -9.86 -6.55 -7.80
CA THR A 42 -10.95 -5.61 -7.51
C THR A 42 -10.96 -5.28 -6.02
N LEU A 43 -10.92 -3.99 -5.70
CA LEU A 43 -10.91 -3.53 -4.30
C LEU A 43 -12.26 -3.78 -3.64
N SER A 44 -12.22 -4.25 -2.39
CA SER A 44 -13.42 -4.39 -1.56
C SER A 44 -13.94 -3.01 -1.16
N ALA A 45 -15.20 -2.97 -0.70
CA ALA A 45 -15.79 -1.73 -0.19
C ALA A 45 -14.99 -1.20 1.02
N ASN A 46 -14.60 -2.10 1.92
CA ASN A 46 -13.80 -1.72 3.10
C ASN A 46 -12.45 -1.14 2.69
N ALA A 47 -11.81 -1.71 1.69
CA ALA A 47 -10.53 -1.20 1.18
C ALA A 47 -10.70 0.20 0.57
N ARG A 48 -11.76 0.39 -0.22
CA ARG A 48 -12.04 1.71 -0.80
C ARG A 48 -12.29 2.75 0.27
N ASP A 49 -13.03 2.42 1.32
CA ASP A 49 -13.29 3.33 2.44
C ASP A 49 -11.99 3.69 3.15
N ALA A 50 -11.13 2.71 3.42
CA ALA A 50 -9.83 2.94 4.06
C ALA A 50 -8.94 3.83 3.20
N LEU A 51 -8.86 3.55 1.90
CA LEU A 51 -8.04 4.35 0.98
C LEU A 51 -8.59 5.76 0.81
N THR A 52 -9.91 5.93 0.84
CA THR A 52 -10.52 7.27 0.82
C THR A 52 -10.11 8.07 2.05
N ALA A 53 -10.14 7.45 3.22
CA ALA A 53 -9.71 8.09 4.46
C ALA A 53 -8.22 8.45 4.42
N ALA A 54 -7.37 7.54 3.95
CA ALA A 54 -5.93 7.78 3.84
C ALA A 54 -5.62 8.87 2.83
N SER A 55 -6.34 8.92 1.71
CA SER A 55 -6.08 9.89 0.65
C SER A 55 -6.24 11.33 1.11
N LYS A 56 -7.15 11.59 2.04
CA LYS A 56 -7.33 12.94 2.59
C LYS A 56 -6.05 13.45 3.23
N THR A 57 -5.37 12.61 4.01
CA THR A 57 -4.08 12.95 4.61
C THR A 57 -3.00 13.07 3.53
N LEU A 58 -2.97 12.13 2.57
CA LEU A 58 -1.95 12.14 1.52
C LEU A 58 -2.02 13.39 0.65
N VAL A 59 -3.22 13.89 0.39
CA VAL A 59 -3.42 15.14 -0.37
C VAL A 59 -2.93 16.34 0.44
N GLN A 60 -3.13 16.33 1.77
CA GLN A 60 -2.66 17.41 2.65
C GLN A 60 -1.13 17.49 2.74
N TYR A 61 -0.43 16.38 2.51
CA TYR A 61 1.03 16.30 2.62
C TYR A 61 1.62 15.93 1.25
N PRO A 62 1.63 16.88 0.28
CA PRO A 62 1.98 16.56 -1.10
C PRO A 62 3.48 16.29 -1.32
N ASP A 63 4.33 16.59 -0.34
CA ASP A 63 5.78 16.46 -0.46
C ASP A 63 6.27 15.05 -0.11
N THR A 64 5.45 14.03 -0.42
CA THR A 64 5.80 12.63 -0.25
C THR A 64 5.59 11.86 -1.54
N THR A 65 6.36 10.78 -1.71
CA THR A 65 6.18 9.81 -2.78
C THR A 65 5.60 8.51 -2.19
N LEU A 66 4.83 7.81 -3.00
CA LEU A 66 4.20 6.56 -2.60
C LEU A 66 4.64 5.44 -3.53
N THR A 67 5.25 4.40 -2.96
CA THR A 67 5.55 3.17 -3.69
C THR A 67 4.58 2.09 -3.23
N ILE A 68 3.83 1.53 -4.16
CA ILE A 68 2.78 0.55 -3.87
C ILE A 68 3.26 -0.80 -4.36
N ASN A 69 3.50 -1.72 -3.42
CA ASN A 69 4.07 -3.03 -3.69
C ASN A 69 3.04 -4.12 -3.42
N GLY A 70 2.75 -4.95 -4.44
CA GLY A 70 1.90 -6.12 -4.29
C GLY A 70 2.74 -7.35 -4.00
N HIS A 71 2.28 -8.20 -3.09
CA HIS A 71 2.95 -9.43 -2.68
C HIS A 71 1.97 -10.58 -2.59
N THR A 72 2.45 -11.80 -2.89
CA THR A 72 1.69 -13.04 -2.74
C THR A 72 2.44 -14.00 -1.80
N ASP A 73 1.78 -15.10 -1.42
CA ASP A 73 2.50 -16.23 -0.86
C ASP A 73 3.10 -17.08 -1.99
N ASN A 74 3.70 -18.23 -1.67
CA ASN A 74 4.32 -19.10 -2.67
C ASN A 74 3.37 -20.14 -3.26
N THR A 75 2.07 -20.02 -3.02
CA THR A 75 1.08 -20.95 -3.59
C THR A 75 0.85 -20.60 -5.05
N GLY A 76 0.87 -21.62 -5.92
CA GLY A 76 0.68 -21.43 -7.35
C GLY A 76 1.98 -21.06 -8.06
N SER A 77 1.86 -20.65 -9.32
CA SER A 77 3.01 -20.34 -10.17
C SER A 77 3.31 -18.85 -10.21
N ASP A 78 4.55 -18.50 -10.52
CA ASP A 78 4.96 -17.11 -10.75
C ASP A 78 4.21 -16.50 -11.93
N ALA A 79 3.85 -17.30 -12.92
CA ALA A 79 3.08 -16.83 -14.09
C ALA A 79 1.71 -16.27 -13.69
N ILE A 80 1.16 -16.72 -12.55
CA ILE A 80 -0.11 -16.21 -12.00
C ILE A 80 0.16 -15.13 -10.95
N ASN A 81 1.13 -15.37 -10.04
CA ASN A 81 1.37 -14.50 -8.90
C ASN A 81 1.97 -13.15 -9.28
N ASP A 82 2.88 -13.12 -10.26
CA ASP A 82 3.51 -11.87 -10.66
C ASP A 82 2.51 -10.88 -11.27
N PRO A 83 1.67 -11.27 -12.27
CA PRO A 83 0.66 -10.35 -12.76
C PRO A 83 -0.39 -9.97 -11.72
N LEU A 84 -0.80 -10.91 -10.86
CA LEU A 84 -1.80 -10.65 -9.83
C LEU A 84 -1.29 -9.59 -8.84
N SER A 85 -0.05 -9.73 -8.37
CA SER A 85 0.53 -8.78 -7.43
C SER A 85 0.68 -7.39 -8.05
N ARG A 86 1.09 -7.33 -9.32
CA ARG A 86 1.21 -6.07 -10.06
C ARG A 86 -0.16 -5.42 -10.26
N ASN A 87 -1.16 -6.19 -10.66
CA ASN A 87 -2.52 -5.69 -10.90
C ASN A 87 -3.16 -5.18 -9.61
N ARG A 88 -2.91 -5.83 -8.50
CA ARG A 88 -3.39 -5.38 -7.19
C ARG A 88 -2.75 -4.06 -6.78
N ALA A 89 -1.44 -3.93 -6.95
CA ALA A 89 -0.76 -2.66 -6.70
C ALA A 89 -1.33 -1.54 -7.58
N GLN A 90 -1.56 -1.84 -8.86
CA GLN A 90 -2.12 -0.88 -9.80
C GLN A 90 -3.54 -0.47 -9.42
N SER A 91 -4.36 -1.39 -8.92
CA SER A 91 -5.72 -1.08 -8.46
C SER A 91 -5.71 -0.09 -7.30
N VAL A 92 -4.79 -0.27 -6.35
CA VAL A 92 -4.63 0.65 -5.23
C VAL A 92 -4.20 2.02 -5.72
N ALA A 93 -3.20 2.08 -6.61
CA ALA A 93 -2.71 3.35 -7.18
C ALA A 93 -3.80 4.09 -7.93
N SER A 94 -4.56 3.39 -8.76
CA SER A 94 -5.63 4.00 -9.56
C SER A 94 -6.71 4.57 -8.67
N PHE A 95 -7.06 3.88 -7.59
CA PHE A 95 -8.05 4.38 -6.65
C PHE A 95 -7.56 5.64 -5.91
N LEU A 96 -6.31 5.63 -5.42
CA LEU A 96 -5.73 6.81 -4.78
C LEU A 96 -5.72 8.00 -5.73
N GLN A 97 -5.38 7.77 -7.00
CA GLN A 97 -5.39 8.83 -8.01
C GLN A 97 -6.80 9.38 -8.20
N SER A 98 -7.82 8.53 -8.20
CA SER A 98 -9.22 8.97 -8.31
C SER A 98 -9.65 9.81 -7.11
N GLN A 99 -8.97 9.69 -5.97
CA GLN A 99 -9.25 10.44 -4.75
C GLN A 99 -8.39 11.71 -4.63
N GLY A 100 -7.65 12.05 -5.65
CA GLY A 100 -6.91 13.31 -5.69
C GLY A 100 -5.40 13.22 -5.48
N VAL A 101 -4.85 12.02 -5.28
CA VAL A 101 -3.41 11.84 -5.17
C VAL A 101 -2.79 11.91 -6.56
N ALA A 102 -1.83 12.82 -6.77
CA ALA A 102 -1.22 13.03 -8.08
C ALA A 102 -0.50 11.75 -8.54
N GLY A 103 -0.73 11.36 -9.80
CA GLY A 103 -0.12 10.16 -10.38
C GLY A 103 1.39 10.21 -10.40
N SER A 104 1.98 11.40 -10.51
CA SER A 104 3.44 11.59 -10.49
C SER A 104 4.08 11.22 -9.15
N ARG A 105 3.30 11.11 -8.08
CA ARG A 105 3.77 10.69 -6.75
C ARG A 105 3.71 9.17 -6.57
N LEU A 106 3.06 8.44 -7.48
CA LEU A 106 2.72 7.03 -7.32
C LEU A 106 3.62 6.17 -8.19
N THR A 107 4.22 5.13 -7.61
CA THR A 107 4.96 4.09 -8.31
C THR A 107 4.41 2.74 -7.86
N THR A 108 4.24 1.81 -8.79
CA THR A 108 3.71 0.48 -8.50
C THR A 108 4.71 -0.59 -8.87
N ALA A 109 4.71 -1.69 -8.10
CA ALA A 109 5.51 -2.87 -8.41
C ALA A 109 4.80 -4.13 -7.91
N GLY A 110 4.92 -5.21 -8.66
CA GLY A 110 4.47 -6.52 -8.26
C GLY A 110 5.66 -7.41 -7.98
N HIS A 111 5.75 -7.92 -6.76
CA HIS A 111 6.89 -8.73 -6.31
C HIS A 111 6.56 -10.23 -6.28
N GLY A 112 5.31 -10.62 -6.54
CA GLY A 112 4.91 -12.03 -6.44
C GLY A 112 5.24 -12.58 -5.06
N SER A 113 5.84 -13.77 -5.03
CA SER A 113 6.20 -14.45 -3.78
C SER A 113 7.64 -14.20 -3.34
N ARG A 114 8.34 -13.27 -3.97
CA ARG A 114 9.80 -13.10 -3.80
C ARG A 114 10.22 -12.36 -2.52
N GLN A 115 9.29 -11.70 -1.83
CA GLN A 115 9.61 -10.92 -0.63
C GLN A 115 8.67 -11.29 0.53
N PRO A 116 8.83 -12.50 1.08
CA PRO A 116 7.99 -12.92 2.20
C PRO A 116 8.36 -12.18 3.49
N VAL A 117 7.34 -11.90 4.32
CA VAL A 117 7.53 -11.34 5.68
C VAL A 117 7.33 -12.40 6.75
N ALA A 118 6.85 -13.58 6.38
CA ALA A 118 6.57 -14.68 7.29
C ALA A 118 6.79 -16.00 6.56
N SER A 119 6.70 -17.11 7.30
CA SER A 119 6.89 -18.44 6.71
C SER A 119 5.74 -18.82 5.79
N ASN A 120 6.06 -19.32 4.60
CA ASN A 120 5.07 -19.91 3.70
C ASN A 120 4.66 -21.33 4.11
N ALA A 121 5.29 -21.88 5.15
CA ALA A 121 4.99 -23.23 5.61
C ALA A 121 3.70 -23.33 6.43
N THR A 122 3.21 -22.21 6.96
CA THR A 122 1.97 -22.15 7.74
C THR A 122 0.90 -21.33 7.06
N PRO A 123 -0.39 -21.64 7.26
CA PRO A 123 -1.47 -20.81 6.73
C PRO A 123 -1.42 -19.36 7.22
N GLU A 124 -1.05 -19.16 8.50
CA GLU A 124 -0.93 -17.81 9.08
C GLU A 124 0.19 -17.02 8.43
N GLY A 125 1.34 -17.64 8.19
CA GLY A 125 2.46 -17.00 7.51
C GLY A 125 2.14 -16.67 6.06
N ARG A 126 1.46 -17.58 5.35
CA ARG A 126 1.02 -17.32 3.98
C ARG A 126 0.05 -16.13 3.92
N ALA A 127 -0.87 -16.04 4.89
CA ALA A 127 -1.81 -14.91 4.95
C ALA A 127 -1.08 -13.58 5.14
N GLN A 128 -0.03 -13.56 5.96
CA GLN A 128 0.78 -12.35 6.15
C GLN A 128 1.55 -11.98 4.89
N ASN A 129 1.95 -12.94 4.08
CA ASN A 129 2.67 -12.69 2.84
C ASN A 129 1.76 -12.12 1.74
N ARG A 130 0.47 -12.46 1.76
CA ARG A 130 -0.51 -11.93 0.80
C ARG A 130 -0.95 -10.54 1.24
N ARG A 131 -0.32 -9.52 0.67
CA ARG A 131 -0.57 -8.14 1.08
C ARG A 131 -0.22 -7.15 -0.01
N VAL A 132 -0.72 -5.92 0.14
CA VAL A 132 -0.22 -4.74 -0.58
C VAL A 132 0.37 -3.81 0.47
N GLU A 133 1.58 -3.30 0.21
CA GLU A 133 2.23 -2.31 1.07
C GLU A 133 2.29 -0.98 0.34
N ILE A 134 1.99 0.10 1.04
CA ILE A 134 2.19 1.46 0.53
C ILE A 134 3.31 2.08 1.35
N LEU A 135 4.44 2.35 0.68
CA LEU A 135 5.60 2.98 1.30
C LEU A 135 5.55 4.47 1.02
N ILE A 136 5.46 5.26 2.07
CA ILE A 136 5.36 6.72 1.99
C ILE A 136 6.69 7.31 2.45
N ASN A 137 7.38 7.99 1.54
CA ASN A 137 8.69 8.57 1.81
C ASN A 137 8.67 10.06 1.52
N PRO A 138 9.50 10.88 2.21
CA PRO A 138 9.67 12.27 1.84
C PRO A 138 10.15 12.39 0.40
N ASP A 139 9.56 13.31 -0.36
CA ASP A 139 10.04 13.63 -1.70
C ASP A 139 11.12 14.70 -1.56
N GLN A 140 12.37 14.28 -1.61
CA GLN A 140 13.51 15.18 -1.41
C GLN A 140 13.56 16.29 -2.46
N ASN A 141 13.12 16.00 -3.68
CA ASN A 141 13.10 17.00 -4.74
C ASN A 141 12.06 18.09 -4.47
N ALA A 142 10.86 17.71 -4.01
CA ALA A 142 9.81 18.66 -3.66
C ALA A 142 10.20 19.50 -2.44
N ILE A 143 10.81 18.87 -1.42
CA ILE A 143 11.28 19.56 -0.22
C ILE A 143 12.38 20.55 -0.58
N LYS A 144 13.32 20.16 -1.42
CA LYS A 144 14.41 21.01 -1.88
C LYS A 144 13.89 22.22 -2.66
N ALA A 145 12.94 22.00 -3.56
CA ALA A 145 12.33 23.08 -4.33
C ALA A 145 11.61 24.08 -3.42
N ALA A 146 10.93 23.61 -2.38
CA ALA A 146 10.22 24.47 -1.45
C ALA A 146 11.16 25.32 -0.58
N GLN A 147 12.42 24.88 -0.41
CA GLN A 147 13.42 25.60 0.37
C GLN A 147 14.16 26.70 -0.42
N GLN A 148 13.99 26.70 -1.72
CA GLN A 148 14.58 27.71 -2.59
C GLN A 148 13.62 28.86 -2.81
#